data_829426548d82fe56b68c1a46b6f4035d
#
_entry.id   829426548d82fe56b68c1a46b6f4035d
#
_cell.length_a   1.000
_cell.length_b   1.000
_cell.length_c   1.000
_cell.angle_alpha   90.00
_cell.angle_beta   90.00
_cell.angle_gamma   90.00
#
_symmetry.space_group_name_H-M   'P 1'
#
loop_
_entity.id
_entity.type
_entity.pdbx_description
1 polymer ?
#
loop_
_entity_poly.entity_id
_entity_poly.type
_entity_poly.pdbx_seq_one_letter_code
_entity_poly.pdbx_strand_id
1 'polypeptide(L)'
;MQSPVPEIISWNGQPLVYIIRSDPLPERTTFITPPEFKQQVGFVVYPAGGEIAKHLHLALERHLVGTCEVLVLLKGCCLIDVYTDGKELVATRELKAGDVMLMVGGGHGFRILEDTVFLEVKQGPYTGMDEKERF
;
A
#
# COMPACT_ATOMS: atom_id res chain seq x y z
N MET A 1 -23.82 3.87 5.36
CA MET A 1 -22.65 4.32 4.61
C MET A 1 -21.45 3.47 4.92
N GLN A 2 -20.79 3.00 3.90
CA GLN A 2 -19.67 2.10 4.07
C GLN A 2 -18.37 2.89 4.09
N SER A 3 -17.60 2.72 5.16
CA SER A 3 -16.18 3.13 5.13
C SER A 3 -15.42 2.18 4.23
N PRO A 4 -14.41 2.65 3.50
CA PRO A 4 -13.57 1.74 2.74
C PRO A 4 -12.88 0.77 3.72
N VAL A 5 -13.09 -0.51 3.45
CA VAL A 5 -12.45 -1.58 4.23
C VAL A 5 -11.39 -2.19 3.32
N PRO A 6 -10.12 -2.21 3.73
CA PRO A 6 -9.10 -2.82 2.91
C PRO A 6 -9.30 -4.33 2.84
N GLU A 7 -8.97 -4.90 1.70
CA GLU A 7 -8.77 -6.33 1.61
C GLU A 7 -7.37 -6.63 2.16
N ILE A 8 -7.26 -7.52 3.13
CA ILE A 8 -5.98 -7.89 3.73
C ILE A 8 -5.66 -9.32 3.32
N ILE A 9 -4.60 -9.48 2.54
CA ILE A 9 -4.08 -10.80 2.18
C ILE A 9 -3.06 -11.19 3.23
N SER A 10 -3.31 -12.29 3.92
CA SER A 10 -2.51 -12.76 5.05
C SER A 10 -2.09 -14.20 4.89
N TRP A 11 -1.04 -14.59 5.60
CA TRP A 11 -0.60 -15.97 5.73
C TRP A 11 -0.20 -16.23 7.18
N ASN A 12 -0.76 -17.29 7.78
CA ASN A 12 -0.51 -17.66 9.18
C ASN A 12 -0.67 -16.47 10.15
N GLY A 13 -1.73 -15.67 9.95
CA GLY A 13 -2.02 -14.52 10.80
C GLY A 13 -1.16 -13.30 10.54
N GLN A 14 -0.21 -13.35 9.61
CA GLN A 14 0.65 -12.22 9.26
C GLN A 14 0.12 -11.53 8.00
N PRO A 15 -0.12 -10.22 8.05
CA PRO A 15 -0.53 -9.49 6.86
C PRO A 15 0.63 -9.39 5.87
N LEU A 16 0.31 -9.57 4.59
CA LEU A 16 1.27 -9.45 3.50
C LEU A 16 0.98 -8.22 2.66
N VAL A 17 -0.27 -8.05 2.25
CA VAL A 17 -0.68 -6.95 1.38
C VAL A 17 -2.04 -6.42 1.82
N TYR A 18 -2.16 -5.10 1.84
CA TYR A 18 -3.43 -4.39 1.97
C TYR A 18 -3.81 -3.86 0.59
N ILE A 19 -5.02 -4.16 0.14
CA ILE A 19 -5.56 -3.60 -1.10
C ILE A 19 -6.69 -2.65 -0.72
N ILE A 20 -6.56 -1.40 -1.17
CA ILE A 20 -7.53 -0.33 -0.91
C ILE A 20 -8.13 0.04 -2.25
N ARG A 21 -9.40 -0.26 -2.44
CA ARG A 21 -10.08 0.04 -3.70
C ARG A 21 -10.40 1.53 -3.81
N SER A 22 -10.49 2.00 -5.05
CA SER A 22 -10.76 3.42 -5.34
C SER A 22 -12.18 3.86 -4.99
N ASP A 23 -13.08 2.93 -4.73
CA ASP A 23 -14.48 3.19 -4.44
C ASP A 23 -15.00 2.16 -3.42
N PRO A 24 -15.73 2.55 -2.38
CA PRO A 24 -16.13 3.93 -2.07
C PRO A 24 -15.03 4.73 -1.38
N LEU A 25 -15.09 6.06 -1.51
CA LEU A 25 -14.25 6.96 -0.72
C LEU A 25 -14.89 7.19 0.65
N PRO A 26 -14.10 7.39 1.72
CA PRO A 26 -14.64 7.67 3.03
C PRO A 26 -15.22 9.10 3.11
N GLU A 27 -16.15 9.29 4.02
CA GLU A 27 -16.75 10.62 4.25
C GLU A 27 -15.97 11.45 5.26
N ARG A 28 -15.08 10.82 6.00
CA ARG A 28 -14.22 11.49 6.99
C ARG A 28 -12.83 10.91 6.93
N THR A 29 -11.86 11.67 7.46
CA THR A 29 -10.48 11.20 7.57
C THR A 29 -10.45 9.84 8.24
N THR A 30 -9.83 8.87 7.57
CA THR A 30 -9.80 7.48 8.00
C THR A 30 -8.44 6.88 7.66
N PHE A 31 -7.67 6.50 8.67
CA PHE A 31 -6.43 5.76 8.48
C PHE A 31 -6.71 4.27 8.42
N ILE A 32 -6.12 3.61 7.44
CA ILE A 32 -6.36 2.20 7.11
C ILE A 32 -5.43 1.28 7.91
N THR A 33 -4.18 1.72 8.10
CA THR A 33 -3.15 0.92 8.75
C THR A 33 -3.26 0.96 10.26
N PRO A 34 -2.88 -0.14 10.95
CA PRO A 34 -2.73 -0.12 12.41
C PRO A 34 -1.72 0.96 12.84
N PRO A 35 -1.95 1.62 14.00
CA PRO A 35 -1.10 2.73 14.42
C PRO A 35 0.36 2.36 14.68
N GLU A 36 0.66 1.10 14.93
CA GLU A 36 2.02 0.62 15.14
C GLU A 36 2.83 0.42 13.86
N PHE A 37 2.20 0.46 12.69
CA PHE A 37 2.91 0.29 11.42
C PHE A 37 3.85 1.46 11.18
N LYS A 38 5.04 1.17 10.71
CA LYS A 38 6.07 2.18 10.43
C LYS A 38 5.76 3.02 9.20
N GLN A 39 4.90 2.53 8.34
CA GLN A 39 4.32 3.29 7.24
C GLN A 39 2.82 3.34 7.42
N GLN A 40 2.27 4.54 7.36
CA GLN A 40 0.85 4.78 7.56
C GLN A 40 0.20 5.15 6.22
N VAL A 41 -0.96 4.55 5.96
CA VAL A 41 -1.79 4.88 4.79
C VAL A 41 -3.18 5.21 5.28
N GLY A 42 -3.69 6.34 4.83
CA GLY A 42 -5.03 6.77 5.19
C GLY A 42 -5.59 7.79 4.22
N PHE A 43 -6.88 7.99 4.32
CA PHE A 43 -7.59 9.03 3.58
C PHE A 43 -7.72 10.26 4.46
N VAL A 44 -7.38 11.41 3.91
CA VAL A 44 -7.55 12.70 4.56
C VAL A 44 -8.69 13.41 3.84
N VAL A 45 -9.77 13.69 4.56
CA VAL A 45 -11.01 14.17 3.98
C VAL A 45 -11.38 15.53 4.60
N TYR A 46 -11.50 16.53 3.74
CA TYR A 46 -11.91 17.90 4.13
C TYR A 46 -12.96 18.43 3.16
N PRO A 47 -13.99 19.09 3.66
CA PRO A 47 -14.96 19.75 2.78
C PRO A 47 -14.36 21.03 2.18
N ALA A 48 -15.00 21.51 1.12
CA ALA A 48 -14.63 22.80 0.55
C ALA A 48 -14.76 23.88 1.62
N GLY A 49 -13.80 24.80 1.67
CA GLY A 49 -13.71 25.83 2.70
C GLY A 49 -13.04 25.40 3.99
N GLY A 50 -12.78 24.10 4.12
CA GLY A 50 -11.99 23.58 5.24
C GLY A 50 -10.52 24.01 5.15
N GLU A 51 -9.83 23.88 6.25
CA GLU A 51 -8.43 24.27 6.33
C GLU A 51 -7.66 23.26 7.17
N ILE A 52 -6.52 22.83 6.66
CA ILE A 52 -5.54 22.06 7.43
C ILE A 52 -4.58 23.05 8.06
N ALA A 53 -4.54 23.12 9.40
CA ALA A 53 -3.70 24.07 10.10
C ALA A 53 -2.23 23.92 9.67
N LYS A 54 -1.56 25.04 9.49
CA LYS A 54 -0.13 25.06 9.18
C LYS A 54 0.63 24.34 10.27
N HIS A 55 1.51 23.44 9.88
CA HIS A 55 2.30 22.66 10.83
C HIS A 55 3.63 22.23 10.20
N LEU A 56 4.54 21.84 11.05
CA LEU A 56 5.78 21.20 10.64
C LEU A 56 5.92 19.90 11.43
N HIS A 57 6.64 18.96 10.86
CA HIS A 57 6.91 17.70 11.54
C HIS A 57 8.21 17.83 12.33
N LEU A 58 8.14 17.57 13.63
CA LEU A 58 9.33 17.57 14.49
C LEU A 58 10.19 16.37 14.17
N ALA A 59 11.50 16.53 14.32
CA ALA A 59 12.44 15.44 14.11
C ALA A 59 12.14 14.32 15.12
N LEU A 60 11.95 13.12 14.60
CA LEU A 60 11.64 11.95 15.40
C LEU A 60 12.43 10.77 14.83
N GLU A 61 13.21 10.11 15.68
CA GLU A 61 13.91 8.91 15.27
C GLU A 61 12.95 7.72 15.24
N ARG A 62 13.06 6.93 14.19
CA ARG A 62 12.32 5.69 14.03
C ARG A 62 13.29 4.58 13.66
N HIS A 63 13.05 3.41 14.21
CA HIS A 63 13.78 2.21 13.84
C HIS A 63 12.99 1.46 12.77
N LEU A 64 13.59 1.29 11.58
CA LEU A 64 12.98 0.59 10.47
C LEU A 64 13.82 -0.61 10.07
N VAL A 65 13.16 -1.75 9.91
CA VAL A 65 13.74 -2.97 9.37
C VAL A 65 12.87 -3.43 8.21
N GLY A 66 13.50 -3.70 7.07
CA GLY A 66 12.79 -4.11 5.87
C GLY A 66 12.23 -2.94 5.06
N THR A 67 11.49 -3.27 4.04
CA THR A 67 10.90 -2.32 3.11
C THR A 67 9.39 -2.51 3.04
N CYS A 68 8.64 -1.43 3.25
CA CYS A 68 7.22 -1.38 2.94
C CYS A 68 7.04 -0.50 1.72
N GLU A 69 6.18 -0.93 0.82
CA GLU A 69 5.90 -0.20 -0.42
C GLU A 69 4.44 0.15 -0.51
N VAL A 70 4.16 1.36 -0.99
CA VAL A 70 2.81 1.77 -1.40
C VAL A 70 2.84 1.96 -2.91
N LEU A 71 1.95 1.28 -3.61
CA LEU A 71 1.76 1.46 -5.04
C LEU A 71 0.37 1.98 -5.30
N VAL A 72 0.29 3.03 -6.09
CA VAL A 72 -0.99 3.57 -6.60
C VAL A 72 -1.05 3.26 -8.08
N LEU A 73 -2.09 2.54 -8.51
CA LEU A 73 -2.30 2.28 -9.92
C LEU A 73 -2.96 3.52 -10.53
N LEU A 74 -2.19 4.28 -11.31
CA LEU A 74 -2.67 5.51 -11.92
C LEU A 74 -3.35 5.27 -13.27
N LYS A 75 -2.94 4.23 -13.98
CA LYS A 75 -3.43 3.91 -15.30
C LYS A 75 -3.35 2.40 -15.52
N GLY A 76 -4.33 1.84 -16.20
CA GLY A 76 -4.28 0.47 -16.69
C GLY A 76 -4.97 -0.54 -15.81
N CYS A 77 -4.57 -1.78 -15.99
CA CYS A 77 -5.13 -2.94 -15.29
C CYS A 77 -4.04 -4.01 -15.19
N CYS A 78 -3.95 -4.64 -14.04
CA CYS A 78 -2.98 -5.70 -13.83
C CYS A 78 -3.47 -6.71 -12.80
N LEU A 79 -2.74 -7.81 -12.68
CA LEU A 79 -2.90 -8.78 -11.60
C LEU A 79 -1.72 -8.63 -10.65
N ILE A 80 -2.00 -8.67 -9.35
CA ILE A 80 -0.97 -8.84 -8.33
C ILE A 80 -0.98 -10.29 -7.87
N ASP A 81 0.18 -10.91 -7.85
CA ASP A 81 0.40 -12.22 -7.24
C ASP A 81 1.14 -12.01 -5.93
N VAL A 82 0.59 -12.53 -4.84
CA VAL A 82 1.14 -12.36 -3.49
C VAL A 82 1.70 -13.68 -3.00
N TYR A 83 2.92 -13.64 -2.49
CA TYR A 83 3.67 -14.82 -2.06
C TYR A 83 4.07 -14.71 -0.59
N THR A 84 4.22 -15.87 0.06
CA THR A 84 4.89 -15.94 1.37
C THR A 84 6.39 -15.65 1.22
N ASP A 85 7.09 -15.47 2.34
CA ASP A 85 8.55 -15.40 2.34
C ASP A 85 9.19 -16.69 1.78
N GLY A 86 8.51 -17.82 1.92
CA GLY A 86 8.92 -19.10 1.34
C GLY A 86 8.63 -19.25 -0.15
N LYS A 87 8.17 -18.17 -0.80
CA LYS A 87 7.90 -18.13 -2.25
C LYS A 87 6.69 -18.96 -2.69
N GLU A 88 5.75 -19.18 -1.78
CA GLU A 88 4.49 -19.89 -2.09
C GLU A 88 3.41 -18.87 -2.42
N LEU A 89 2.68 -19.10 -3.51
CA LEU A 89 1.57 -18.25 -3.93
C LEU A 89 0.43 -18.33 -2.93
N VAL A 90 0.01 -17.19 -2.40
CA VAL A 90 -1.12 -17.06 -1.46
C VAL A 90 -2.39 -16.63 -2.18
N ALA A 91 -2.28 -15.63 -3.03
CA ALA A 91 -3.44 -15.03 -3.69
C ALA A 91 -3.05 -14.28 -4.95
N THR A 92 -4.02 -14.16 -5.85
CA THR A 92 -3.95 -13.31 -7.04
C THR A 92 -5.16 -12.40 -7.02
N ARG A 93 -4.97 -11.10 -7.32
CA ARG A 93 -6.07 -10.13 -7.39
C ARG A 93 -5.90 -9.23 -8.59
N GLU A 94 -7.03 -8.87 -9.20
CA GLU A 94 -7.08 -7.87 -10.26
C GLU A 94 -7.12 -6.47 -9.67
N LEU A 95 -6.35 -5.56 -10.26
CA LEU A 95 -6.23 -4.16 -9.84
C LEU A 95 -6.59 -3.25 -11.00
N LYS A 96 -7.25 -2.15 -10.67
CA LYS A 96 -7.70 -1.13 -11.62
C LYS A 96 -7.16 0.22 -11.24
N ALA A 97 -7.15 1.14 -12.20
CA ALA A 97 -6.75 2.52 -11.94
C ALA A 97 -7.48 3.11 -10.73
N GLY A 98 -6.75 3.72 -9.83
CA GLY A 98 -7.22 4.25 -8.55
C GLY A 98 -7.03 3.32 -7.36
N ASP A 99 -6.77 2.05 -7.58
CA ASP A 99 -6.50 1.10 -6.50
C ASP A 99 -5.12 1.36 -5.87
N VAL A 100 -5.03 1.17 -4.58
CA VAL A 100 -3.81 1.37 -3.79
C VAL A 100 -3.45 0.06 -3.11
N MET A 101 -2.17 -0.26 -3.14
CA MET A 101 -1.63 -1.43 -2.46
C MET A 101 -0.57 -1.02 -1.47
N LEU A 102 -0.62 -1.61 -0.29
CA LEU A 102 0.45 -1.50 0.70
C LEU A 102 1.03 -2.89 0.92
N MET A 103 2.28 -3.08 0.54
CA MET A 103 3.02 -4.32 0.74
C MET A 103 3.80 -4.23 2.04
N VAL A 104 3.49 -5.11 2.98
CA VAL A 104 4.09 -5.11 4.32
C VAL A 104 4.87 -6.37 4.65
N GLY A 105 4.77 -7.39 3.81
CA GLY A 105 5.51 -8.64 4.02
C GLY A 105 5.41 -9.55 2.83
N GLY A 106 6.15 -10.66 2.87
CA GLY A 106 6.18 -11.63 1.79
C GLY A 106 6.77 -11.09 0.50
N GLY A 107 6.41 -11.77 -0.58
CA GLY A 107 6.79 -11.37 -1.94
C GLY A 107 5.59 -11.01 -2.78
N HIS A 108 5.84 -10.33 -3.87
CA HIS A 108 4.78 -9.95 -4.80
C HIS A 108 5.34 -9.83 -6.21
N GLY A 109 4.46 -10.03 -7.18
CA GLY A 109 4.75 -9.79 -8.59
C GLY A 109 3.51 -9.27 -9.29
N PHE A 110 3.70 -8.70 -10.46
CA PHE A 110 2.61 -8.13 -11.25
C PHE A 110 2.62 -8.73 -12.64
N ARG A 111 1.43 -9.02 -13.14
CA ARG A 111 1.22 -9.38 -14.55
C ARG A 111 0.36 -8.30 -15.18
N ILE A 112 0.87 -7.67 -16.20
CA ILE A 112 0.27 -6.48 -16.79
C ILE A 112 -0.73 -6.90 -17.87
N LEU A 113 -1.99 -6.46 -17.74
CA LEU A 113 -3.07 -6.78 -18.67
C LEU A 113 -3.29 -5.67 -19.70
N GLU A 114 -3.09 -4.43 -19.30
CA GLU A 114 -3.16 -3.24 -20.16
C GLU A 114 -1.96 -2.36 -19.82
N ASP A 115 -1.65 -1.39 -20.68
CA ASP A 115 -0.59 -0.42 -20.38
C ASP A 115 -0.80 0.20 -19.02
N THR A 116 0.16 0.05 -18.13
CA THR A 116 0.03 0.37 -16.70
C THR A 116 1.09 1.35 -16.24
N VAL A 117 0.65 2.29 -15.40
CA VAL A 117 1.53 3.22 -14.69
C VAL A 117 1.23 3.13 -13.21
N PHE A 118 2.25 2.82 -12.42
CA PHE A 118 2.23 2.87 -10.95
C PHE A 118 2.94 4.12 -10.45
N LEU A 119 2.40 4.70 -9.39
CA LEU A 119 3.15 5.61 -8.52
C LEU A 119 3.59 4.79 -7.30
N GLU A 120 4.89 4.70 -7.08
CA GLU A 120 5.45 3.93 -5.98
C GLU A 120 6.04 4.86 -4.92
N VAL A 121 5.73 4.55 -3.65
CA VAL A 121 6.30 5.22 -2.48
C VAL A 121 6.92 4.14 -1.60
N LYS A 122 8.19 4.28 -1.28
CA LYS A 122 8.88 3.33 -0.39
C LYS A 122 9.97 4.03 0.40
N GLN A 123 10.50 3.34 1.41
CA GLN A 123 11.60 3.89 2.19
C GLN A 123 12.83 4.08 1.30
N GLY A 124 13.52 5.22 1.50
CA GLY A 124 14.86 5.45 1.02
C GLY A 124 15.88 5.22 2.14
N PRO A 125 17.18 5.42 1.83
CA PRO A 125 17.74 5.76 0.54
C PRO A 125 17.71 4.60 -0.47
N TYR A 126 17.92 4.92 -1.74
CA TYR A 126 17.96 3.92 -2.80
C TYR A 126 19.21 3.02 -2.66
N THR A 127 18.97 1.71 -2.62
CA THR A 127 20.03 0.70 -2.39
C THR A 127 20.31 -0.18 -3.61
N GLY A 128 19.68 0.12 -4.75
CA GLY A 128 19.75 -0.72 -5.94
C GLY A 128 18.99 -2.03 -5.75
N MET A 129 19.64 -3.14 -6.08
CA MET A 129 19.04 -4.48 -5.96
C MET A 129 19.33 -5.17 -4.63
N ASP A 130 20.09 -4.53 -3.72
CA ASP A 130 20.55 -5.15 -2.47
C ASP A 130 19.41 -5.54 -1.53
N GLU A 131 18.25 -4.92 -1.69
CA GLU A 131 17.06 -5.19 -0.86
C GLU A 131 16.08 -6.19 -1.48
N LYS A 132 16.38 -6.71 -2.68
CA LYS A 132 15.47 -7.58 -3.42
C LYS A 132 16.08 -8.92 -3.74
N GLU A 133 15.23 -9.95 -3.66
CA GLU A 133 15.51 -11.27 -4.18
C GLU A 133 14.42 -11.61 -5.20
N ARG A 134 14.79 -11.81 -6.45
CA ARG A 134 13.86 -12.21 -7.50
C ARG A 134 13.73 -13.73 -7.56
N PHE A 135 12.55 -14.18 -7.92
CA PHE A 135 12.25 -15.61 -8.01
C PHE A 135 11.18 -15.91 -9.08
#